data_2494cdaa5af8a9a3c415b36eda937aa7
#
_entry.id   2494cdaa5af8a9a3c415b36eda937aa7
#
_cell.length_a   1.000
_cell.length_b   1.000
_cell.length_c   1.000
_cell.angle_alpha   90.00
_cell.angle_beta   90.00
_cell.angle_gamma   90.00
#
_symmetry.space_group_name_H-M   'P 1'
#
loop_
_entity.id
_entity.type
_entity.pdbx_description
1 polymer ?
#
loop_
_entity_poly.entity_id
_entity_poly.type
_entity_poly.pdbx_seq_one_letter_code
_entity_poly.pdbx_strand_id
1 'polypeptide(L)'
;MELPQADGKLIRAGRIENMKMLLSILDINSGTRRRSFLQVALPVITIFAAASFIAPATSQARDVIHKGDVVVVPLRGEVSPSLLMFLRRAEKAAKGSGASAMIFEMDTYGGRLDAAADIVNALNHITMPTYTFINSNAGSAGAIIALATQHIYMAPVSAIGAAAPILPTGEDLPPTAREKTISYWSALIRSSAARNAHNPDIGEAFMNKDKEVRIGDRLIHPKGTLLTLNAQEAIERINGKPLLADGIADSIVDLTQKAGLKGEIVSLNPSGFEHLAFWITALAPLLLLGGIIGAYLEFKIPGASLPGIISAICFALFFLGHYLAGLAGWEVVALFALGMVLVLIEMLFFAHSTIVFGVVGVFLMLASLLWAMIDRYPGETFFPKGRMLAVPLLNLFIAIVAAVLVIAILARFLPRTSLYRRFALMTSNPRGPSLAGAPHKFATALSLTSGTQGTAITILRPSGKARFANHVVDVVTEGEFIAPQTPITVIQRDGMRVVVKRAEQV
;
A
#
# COMPACT_ATOMS: atom_id res chain seq x y z
N MET A 1 -39.32 -28.85 12.56
CA MET A 1 -39.78 -27.47 12.57
C MET A 1 -38.69 -26.67 11.83
N GLU A 2 -38.93 -26.54 10.51
CA GLU A 2 -37.96 -25.95 9.57
C GLU A 2 -38.04 -24.43 9.62
N LEU A 3 -36.90 -23.74 9.72
CA LEU A 3 -36.82 -22.28 9.57
C LEU A 3 -36.45 -21.94 8.11
N PRO A 4 -37.03 -20.89 7.50
CA PRO A 4 -36.95 -20.67 6.07
C PRO A 4 -35.67 -19.96 5.62
N GLN A 5 -35.04 -20.52 4.61
CA GLN A 5 -33.95 -19.91 3.79
C GLN A 5 -34.57 -18.84 2.85
N ALA A 6 -34.72 -17.58 3.26
CA ALA A 6 -35.32 -16.53 2.41
C ALA A 6 -34.49 -15.24 2.23
N ASP A 7 -33.34 -15.05 2.89
CA ASP A 7 -32.73 -13.71 2.91
C ASP A 7 -31.60 -13.43 1.88
N GLY A 8 -31.09 -14.45 1.21
CA GLY A 8 -29.96 -14.28 0.27
C GLY A 8 -30.35 -13.70 -1.11
N LYS A 9 -31.60 -13.84 -1.54
CA LYS A 9 -32.03 -13.37 -2.88
C LYS A 9 -32.48 -11.91 -2.91
N LEU A 10 -33.06 -11.40 -1.84
CA LEU A 10 -33.53 -10.00 -1.75
C LEU A 10 -32.35 -9.00 -1.67
N ILE A 11 -31.25 -9.37 -1.02
CA ILE A 11 -30.05 -8.52 -0.94
C ILE A 11 -29.33 -8.43 -2.30
N ARG A 12 -29.38 -9.47 -3.13
CA ARG A 12 -28.83 -9.45 -4.50
C ARG A 12 -29.67 -8.60 -5.47
N ALA A 13 -30.99 -8.65 -5.36
CA ALA A 13 -31.89 -7.89 -6.24
C ALA A 13 -31.77 -6.37 -6.01
N GLY A 14 -31.75 -5.90 -4.77
CA GLY A 14 -31.59 -4.48 -4.44
C GLY A 14 -30.25 -3.90 -4.85
N ARG A 15 -29.17 -4.72 -4.89
CA ARG A 15 -27.86 -4.29 -5.37
C ARG A 15 -27.77 -4.08 -6.87
N ILE A 16 -28.50 -4.86 -7.67
CA ILE A 16 -28.52 -4.76 -9.14
C ILE A 16 -29.33 -3.53 -9.56
N GLU A 17 -30.41 -3.20 -8.85
CA GLU A 17 -31.20 -1.99 -9.13
C GLU A 17 -30.45 -0.70 -8.78
N ASN A 18 -29.74 -0.65 -7.66
CA ASN A 18 -28.90 0.50 -7.32
C ASN A 18 -27.73 0.71 -8.31
N MET A 19 -27.19 -0.36 -8.86
CA MET A 19 -26.16 -0.27 -9.90
C MET A 19 -26.72 0.19 -11.25
N LYS A 20 -27.95 -0.20 -11.60
CA LYS A 20 -28.66 0.31 -12.80
C LYS A 20 -29.04 1.78 -12.65
N MET A 21 -29.43 2.22 -11.47
CA MET A 21 -29.73 3.62 -11.17
C MET A 21 -28.47 4.50 -11.23
N LEU A 22 -27.31 4.02 -10.73
CA LEU A 22 -26.03 4.70 -10.89
C LEU A 22 -25.58 4.80 -12.36
N LEU A 23 -25.84 3.78 -13.17
CA LEU A 23 -25.53 3.77 -14.59
C LEU A 23 -26.46 4.69 -15.40
N SER A 24 -27.74 4.88 -14.98
CA SER A 24 -28.67 5.80 -15.64
C SER A 24 -28.37 7.28 -15.36
N ILE A 25 -27.73 7.61 -14.25
CA ILE A 25 -27.27 8.97 -13.93
C ILE A 25 -26.05 9.36 -14.79
N LEU A 26 -25.34 8.39 -15.37
CA LEU A 26 -24.16 8.58 -16.22
C LEU A 26 -24.51 8.74 -17.71
N ASP A 27 -25.78 8.66 -18.11
CA ASP A 27 -26.22 8.84 -19.50
C ASP A 27 -26.48 10.32 -19.82
N ILE A 28 -25.42 11.14 -19.71
CA ILE A 28 -25.43 12.54 -20.13
C ILE A 28 -24.76 12.65 -21.49
N ASN A 29 -25.57 12.84 -22.49
CA ASN A 29 -25.28 13.05 -23.89
C ASN A 29 -24.56 14.38 -24.14
N SER A 30 -23.24 14.41 -24.27
CA SER A 30 -22.51 15.44 -25.03
C SER A 30 -21.01 15.18 -25.15
N GLY A 31 -20.51 15.15 -26.40
CA GLY A 31 -19.14 15.45 -26.76
C GLY A 31 -18.14 14.28 -26.73
N THR A 32 -17.54 14.03 -27.87
CA THR A 32 -16.59 12.94 -28.16
C THR A 32 -15.34 12.88 -27.28
N ARG A 33 -14.97 13.95 -26.58
CA ARG A 33 -13.87 13.99 -25.60
C ARG A 33 -14.24 13.32 -24.28
N ARG A 34 -15.51 13.38 -23.85
CA ARG A 34 -16.00 12.72 -22.63
C ARG A 34 -16.03 11.20 -22.74
N ARG A 35 -16.32 10.62 -23.91
CA ARG A 35 -16.37 9.16 -24.11
C ARG A 35 -15.02 8.50 -23.94
N SER A 36 -13.95 9.11 -24.44
CA SER A 36 -12.60 8.55 -24.31
C SER A 36 -12.11 8.57 -22.87
N PHE A 37 -12.50 9.56 -22.08
CA PHE A 37 -12.09 9.67 -20.67
C PHE A 37 -12.90 8.76 -19.75
N LEU A 38 -14.20 8.58 -20.01
CA LEU A 38 -15.04 7.60 -19.27
C LEU A 38 -14.58 6.16 -19.52
N GLN A 39 -14.05 5.85 -20.71
CA GLN A 39 -13.46 4.54 -21.01
C GLN A 39 -12.19 4.25 -20.24
N VAL A 40 -11.49 5.29 -19.76
CA VAL A 40 -10.26 5.16 -18.96
C VAL A 40 -10.55 5.24 -17.45
N ALA A 41 -11.43 6.15 -17.05
CA ALA A 41 -11.79 6.33 -15.63
C ALA A 41 -12.63 5.16 -15.09
N LEU A 42 -13.51 4.58 -15.91
CA LEU A 42 -14.37 3.47 -15.51
C LEU A 42 -13.59 2.23 -15.08
N PRO A 43 -12.59 1.72 -15.83
CA PRO A 43 -11.79 0.57 -15.38
C PRO A 43 -10.95 0.89 -14.14
N VAL A 44 -10.44 2.10 -13.96
CA VAL A 44 -9.70 2.48 -12.75
C VAL A 44 -10.61 2.49 -11.53
N ILE A 45 -11.81 3.08 -11.63
CA ILE A 45 -12.82 3.07 -10.57
C ILE A 45 -13.31 1.64 -10.32
N THR A 46 -13.46 0.83 -11.36
CA THR A 46 -13.90 -0.57 -11.23
C THR A 46 -12.82 -1.44 -10.61
N ILE A 47 -11.53 -1.21 -10.90
CA ILE A 47 -10.42 -1.92 -10.26
C ILE A 47 -10.29 -1.51 -8.80
N PHE A 48 -10.44 -0.22 -8.46
CA PHE A 48 -10.48 0.24 -7.07
C PHE A 48 -11.70 -0.28 -6.32
N ALA A 49 -12.87 -0.28 -6.94
CA ALA A 49 -14.07 -0.89 -6.39
C ALA A 49 -13.94 -2.42 -6.26
N ALA A 50 -13.33 -3.09 -7.24
CA ALA A 50 -13.06 -4.53 -7.18
C ALA A 50 -11.98 -4.88 -6.15
N ALA A 51 -10.93 -4.06 -6.00
CA ALA A 51 -9.95 -4.21 -4.92
C ALA A 51 -10.59 -4.04 -3.53
N SER A 52 -11.62 -3.19 -3.43
CA SER A 52 -12.45 -3.07 -2.21
C SER A 52 -13.33 -4.31 -1.96
N PHE A 53 -13.57 -5.14 -2.99
CA PHE A 53 -14.34 -6.38 -2.91
C PHE A 53 -13.49 -7.65 -2.81
N ILE A 54 -12.16 -7.57 -2.94
CA ILE A 54 -11.24 -8.63 -2.56
C ILE A 54 -11.01 -8.53 -1.04
N ALA A 55 -12.08 -8.54 -0.27
CA ALA A 55 -12.01 -9.11 1.06
C ALA A 55 -11.69 -10.60 0.84
N PRO A 56 -10.62 -11.12 1.45
CA PRO A 56 -10.29 -12.53 1.28
C PRO A 56 -11.50 -13.35 1.73
N ALA A 57 -12.16 -14.00 0.78
CA ALA A 57 -13.18 -15.02 1.02
C ALA A 57 -12.50 -16.32 1.45
N THR A 58 -11.48 -16.23 2.29
CA THR A 58 -11.03 -17.34 3.11
C THR A 58 -11.83 -17.26 4.40
N SER A 59 -12.99 -17.89 4.39
CA SER A 59 -13.69 -18.34 5.58
C SER A 59 -12.84 -19.39 6.31
N GLN A 60 -11.70 -18.99 6.87
CA GLN A 60 -11.38 -19.50 8.18
C GLN A 60 -12.43 -18.87 9.08
N ALA A 61 -13.17 -19.69 9.81
CA ALA A 61 -14.04 -19.22 10.86
C ALA A 61 -13.22 -18.18 11.67
N ARG A 62 -13.54 -16.89 11.50
CA ARG A 62 -12.99 -15.86 12.38
C ARG A 62 -13.57 -16.25 13.72
N ASP A 63 -12.74 -16.75 14.60
CA ASP A 63 -13.10 -16.85 15.99
C ASP A 63 -13.55 -15.45 16.41
N VAL A 64 -14.87 -15.29 16.58
CA VAL A 64 -15.47 -13.98 16.87
C VAL A 64 -15.14 -13.72 18.33
N ILE A 65 -14.25 -12.78 18.57
CA ILE A 65 -13.91 -12.35 19.94
C ILE A 65 -15.10 -11.58 20.50
N HIS A 66 -15.65 -12.03 21.62
CA HIS A 66 -16.71 -11.36 22.34
C HIS A 66 -16.14 -10.53 23.49
N LYS A 67 -16.94 -9.62 23.99
CA LYS A 67 -16.57 -8.82 25.17
C LYS A 67 -16.36 -9.73 26.39
N GLY A 68 -15.19 -9.61 26.98
CA GLY A 68 -14.81 -10.38 28.17
C GLY A 68 -14.00 -11.65 27.87
N ASP A 69 -13.82 -12.03 26.60
CA ASP A 69 -13.00 -13.18 26.21
C ASP A 69 -11.52 -12.99 26.52
N VAL A 70 -10.80 -14.10 26.61
CA VAL A 70 -9.35 -14.16 26.77
C VAL A 70 -8.73 -14.47 25.41
N VAL A 71 -7.94 -13.53 24.89
CA VAL A 71 -7.33 -13.67 23.58
C VAL A 71 -5.94 -14.29 23.70
N VAL A 72 -5.72 -15.41 23.02
CA VAL A 72 -4.43 -16.10 22.93
C VAL A 72 -3.72 -15.72 21.65
N VAL A 73 -2.47 -15.28 21.76
CA VAL A 73 -1.60 -14.84 20.67
C VAL A 73 -0.34 -15.71 20.66
N PRO A 74 -0.21 -16.66 19.73
CA PRO A 74 0.99 -17.48 19.65
C PRO A 74 2.18 -16.66 19.14
N LEU A 75 3.23 -16.57 19.95
CA LEU A 75 4.54 -16.01 19.61
C LEU A 75 5.53 -17.17 19.40
N ARG A 76 5.43 -17.82 18.23
CA ARG A 76 6.20 -19.01 17.89
C ARG A 76 7.21 -18.72 16.78
N GLY A 77 8.35 -19.44 16.80
CA GLY A 77 9.40 -19.31 15.80
C GLY A 77 10.28 -18.08 15.99
N GLU A 78 10.81 -17.53 14.92
CA GLU A 78 11.75 -16.41 14.97
C GLU A 78 11.06 -15.07 15.29
N VAL A 79 11.64 -14.32 16.23
CA VAL A 79 11.22 -12.93 16.52
C VAL A 79 11.59 -12.05 15.34
N SER A 80 10.58 -11.54 14.65
CA SER A 80 10.71 -10.86 13.36
C SER A 80 9.70 -9.71 13.22
N PRO A 81 9.88 -8.79 12.27
CA PRO A 81 8.90 -7.74 11.98
C PRO A 81 7.52 -8.27 11.60
N SER A 82 7.42 -9.44 10.97
CA SER A 82 6.12 -10.06 10.67
C SER A 82 5.39 -10.52 11.93
N LEU A 83 6.13 -10.98 12.95
CA LEU A 83 5.56 -11.29 14.27
C LEU A 83 4.99 -10.03 14.95
N LEU A 84 5.67 -8.91 14.84
CA LEU A 84 5.15 -7.61 15.31
C LEU A 84 3.85 -7.23 14.60
N MET A 85 3.77 -7.39 13.28
CA MET A 85 2.55 -7.11 12.52
C MET A 85 1.38 -7.98 12.99
N PHE A 86 1.64 -9.26 13.22
CA PHE A 86 0.65 -10.17 13.80
C PHE A 86 0.20 -9.71 15.19
N LEU A 87 1.12 -9.36 16.07
CA LEU A 87 0.83 -8.86 17.41
C LEU A 87 -0.08 -7.63 17.37
N ARG A 88 0.23 -6.64 16.52
CA ARG A 88 -0.58 -5.43 16.35
C ARG A 88 -1.99 -5.72 15.87
N ARG A 89 -2.13 -6.64 14.92
CA ARG A 89 -3.44 -7.09 14.45
C ARG A 89 -4.24 -7.74 15.57
N ALA A 90 -3.59 -8.59 16.36
CA ALA A 90 -4.20 -9.27 17.50
C ALA A 90 -4.62 -8.28 18.60
N GLU A 91 -3.75 -7.32 18.94
CA GLU A 91 -4.07 -6.24 19.90
C GLU A 91 -5.27 -5.41 19.43
N LYS A 92 -5.28 -4.99 18.18
CA LYS A 92 -6.40 -4.22 17.60
C LYS A 92 -7.71 -5.01 17.67
N ALA A 93 -7.68 -6.30 17.37
CA ALA A 93 -8.85 -7.17 17.45
C ALA A 93 -9.34 -7.35 18.91
N ALA A 94 -8.44 -7.65 19.83
CA ALA A 94 -8.75 -7.81 21.26
C ALA A 94 -9.32 -6.53 21.87
N LYS A 95 -8.69 -5.39 21.61
CA LYS A 95 -9.15 -4.10 22.09
C LYS A 95 -10.50 -3.69 21.48
N GLY A 96 -10.69 -3.90 20.18
CA GLY A 96 -11.93 -3.56 19.47
C GLY A 96 -13.14 -4.36 19.94
N SER A 97 -12.93 -5.59 20.41
CA SER A 97 -13.99 -6.47 20.96
C SER A 97 -14.19 -6.32 22.45
N GLY A 98 -13.29 -5.63 23.17
CA GLY A 98 -13.36 -5.51 24.62
C GLY A 98 -12.97 -6.79 25.35
N ALA A 99 -11.94 -7.48 24.87
CA ALA A 99 -11.36 -8.65 25.53
C ALA A 99 -10.90 -8.32 26.96
N SER A 100 -10.97 -9.32 27.85
CA SER A 100 -10.62 -9.17 29.27
C SER A 100 -9.13 -9.26 29.54
N ALA A 101 -8.39 -10.05 28.74
CA ALA A 101 -6.95 -10.27 28.87
C ALA A 101 -6.34 -10.77 27.56
N MET A 102 -5.02 -10.63 27.43
CA MET A 102 -4.23 -11.25 26.36
C MET A 102 -3.20 -12.22 26.94
N ILE A 103 -3.12 -13.42 26.38
CA ILE A 103 -2.11 -14.42 26.71
C ILE A 103 -1.20 -14.61 25.50
N PHE A 104 0.09 -14.38 25.67
CA PHE A 104 1.12 -14.61 24.67
C PHE A 104 1.71 -16.00 24.88
N GLU A 105 1.29 -16.96 24.03
CA GLU A 105 1.85 -18.32 24.07
C GLU A 105 3.20 -18.33 23.37
N MET A 106 4.26 -18.49 24.17
CA MET A 106 5.63 -18.32 23.71
C MET A 106 6.35 -19.63 23.52
N ASP A 107 6.90 -19.80 22.30
CA ASP A 107 7.83 -20.89 21.94
C ASP A 107 8.81 -20.37 20.89
N THR A 108 9.88 -19.73 21.35
CA THR A 108 10.87 -19.10 20.49
C THR A 108 12.29 -19.24 21.05
N TYR A 109 13.24 -19.47 20.17
CA TYR A 109 14.67 -19.40 20.48
C TYR A 109 15.25 -17.98 20.34
N GLY A 110 14.41 -16.98 19.97
CA GLY A 110 14.80 -15.60 19.78
C GLY A 110 14.69 -15.14 18.33
N GLY A 111 15.48 -14.16 17.96
CA GLY A 111 15.49 -13.57 16.62
C GLY A 111 16.05 -12.16 16.61
N ARG A 112 15.50 -11.28 15.79
CA ARG A 112 16.01 -9.94 15.56
C ARG A 112 15.78 -9.03 16.77
N LEU A 113 16.83 -8.33 17.20
CA LEU A 113 16.77 -7.39 18.33
C LEU A 113 15.87 -6.19 18.03
N ASP A 114 15.95 -5.61 16.84
CA ASP A 114 15.09 -4.48 16.45
C ASP A 114 13.61 -4.84 16.53
N ALA A 115 13.21 -6.00 16.00
CA ALA A 115 11.84 -6.50 16.13
C ALA A 115 11.45 -6.75 17.59
N ALA A 116 12.37 -7.25 18.43
CA ALA A 116 12.13 -7.43 19.85
C ALA A 116 11.87 -6.09 20.57
N ALA A 117 12.65 -5.03 20.26
CA ALA A 117 12.43 -3.70 20.80
C ALA A 117 11.04 -3.16 20.45
N ASP A 118 10.63 -3.30 19.20
CA ASP A 118 9.34 -2.84 18.72
C ASP A 118 8.19 -3.65 19.36
N ILE A 119 8.36 -4.96 19.54
CA ILE A 119 7.39 -5.82 20.25
C ILE A 119 7.27 -5.40 21.71
N VAL A 120 8.39 -5.20 22.41
CA VAL A 120 8.39 -4.70 23.82
C VAL A 120 7.68 -3.37 23.92
N ASN A 121 7.95 -2.45 22.99
CA ASN A 121 7.25 -1.17 22.94
C ASN A 121 5.74 -1.35 22.71
N ALA A 122 5.33 -2.24 21.82
CA ALA A 122 3.92 -2.54 21.57
C ALA A 122 3.24 -3.11 22.82
N LEU A 123 3.84 -4.11 23.48
CA LEU A 123 3.31 -4.71 24.70
C LEU A 123 3.15 -3.69 25.84
N ASN A 124 4.10 -2.77 25.99
CA ASN A 124 4.04 -1.72 26.99
C ASN A 124 2.88 -0.71 26.78
N HIS A 125 2.27 -0.68 25.60
CA HIS A 125 1.11 0.17 25.28
C HIS A 125 -0.24 -0.57 25.45
N ILE A 126 -0.23 -1.87 25.68
CA ILE A 126 -1.45 -2.65 25.93
C ILE A 126 -2.01 -2.25 27.30
N THR A 127 -3.29 -1.90 27.32
CA THR A 127 -3.98 -1.41 28.53
C THR A 127 -4.73 -2.50 29.29
N MET A 128 -4.97 -3.64 28.65
CA MET A 128 -5.59 -4.81 29.29
C MET A 128 -4.54 -5.69 29.95
N PRO A 129 -4.91 -6.55 30.91
CA PRO A 129 -3.98 -7.51 31.53
C PRO A 129 -3.28 -8.39 30.50
N THR A 130 -1.96 -8.52 30.64
CA THR A 130 -1.10 -9.29 29.73
C THR A 130 -0.41 -10.43 30.47
N TYR A 131 -0.44 -11.59 29.86
CA TYR A 131 0.15 -12.82 30.36
C TYR A 131 1.09 -13.41 29.32
N THR A 132 2.27 -13.87 29.72
CA THR A 132 3.08 -14.76 28.89
C THR A 132 2.96 -16.19 29.42
N PHE A 133 2.61 -17.12 28.55
CA PHE A 133 2.69 -18.56 28.79
C PHE A 133 3.87 -19.13 28.01
N ILE A 134 4.95 -19.50 28.71
CA ILE A 134 6.12 -20.12 28.10
C ILE A 134 5.84 -21.62 27.97
N ASN A 135 5.45 -22.03 26.74
CA ASN A 135 5.10 -23.42 26.45
C ASN A 135 6.33 -24.33 26.43
N SER A 136 7.41 -23.89 25.73
CA SER A 136 8.68 -24.65 25.67
C SER A 136 9.86 -23.72 25.94
N ASN A 137 10.01 -22.68 25.10
CA ASN A 137 11.19 -21.82 25.12
C ASN A 137 10.83 -20.33 25.07
N ALA A 138 11.49 -19.54 25.87
CA ALA A 138 11.58 -18.10 25.77
C ALA A 138 13.07 -17.69 25.76
N GLY A 139 13.78 -18.12 24.70
CA GLY A 139 15.20 -17.84 24.54
C GLY A 139 15.45 -16.46 23.94
N SER A 140 16.62 -15.86 24.27
CA SER A 140 17.11 -14.63 23.63
C SER A 140 16.06 -13.50 23.64
N ALA A 141 15.66 -13.00 22.46
CA ALA A 141 14.64 -11.98 22.32
C ALA A 141 13.29 -12.36 22.97
N GLY A 142 12.96 -13.65 23.04
CA GLY A 142 11.76 -14.15 23.73
C GLY A 142 11.77 -13.85 25.21
N ALA A 143 12.89 -13.99 25.89
CA ALA A 143 13.01 -13.66 27.31
C ALA A 143 12.78 -12.16 27.57
N ILE A 144 13.28 -11.30 26.69
CA ILE A 144 13.08 -9.86 26.79
C ILE A 144 11.63 -9.48 26.56
N ILE A 145 10.96 -10.13 25.60
CA ILE A 145 9.53 -9.92 25.31
C ILE A 145 8.66 -10.40 26.48
N ALA A 146 8.99 -11.53 27.11
CA ALA A 146 8.26 -12.04 28.26
C ALA A 146 8.24 -11.03 29.43
N LEU A 147 9.36 -10.34 29.67
CA LEU A 147 9.48 -9.30 30.70
C LEU A 147 8.63 -8.04 30.41
N ALA A 148 8.09 -7.91 29.22
CA ALA A 148 7.21 -6.81 28.86
C ALA A 148 5.72 -7.09 29.15
N THR A 149 5.38 -8.29 29.64
CA THR A 149 4.03 -8.64 30.10
C THR A 149 3.93 -8.59 31.62
N GLN A 150 2.73 -8.43 32.15
CA GLN A 150 2.49 -8.27 33.59
C GLN A 150 2.66 -9.58 34.36
N HIS A 151 2.33 -10.71 33.72
CA HIS A 151 2.35 -12.01 34.35
C HIS A 151 3.09 -13.04 33.49
N ILE A 152 3.89 -13.88 34.12
CA ILE A 152 4.63 -14.96 33.43
C ILE A 152 4.25 -16.29 34.06
N TYR A 153 3.78 -17.22 33.25
CA TYR A 153 3.56 -18.61 33.60
C TYR A 153 4.42 -19.51 32.70
N MET A 154 4.87 -20.61 33.24
CA MET A 154 5.77 -21.54 32.54
C MET A 154 5.17 -22.95 32.51
N ALA A 155 5.33 -23.65 31.39
CA ALA A 155 5.07 -25.08 31.34
C ALA A 155 6.11 -25.85 32.18
N PRO A 156 5.79 -27.06 32.70
CA PRO A 156 6.72 -27.80 33.56
C PRO A 156 8.09 -28.08 32.96
N VAL A 157 8.14 -28.25 31.61
CA VAL A 157 9.37 -28.45 30.85
C VAL A 157 9.57 -27.23 29.94
N SER A 158 10.02 -26.13 30.49
CA SER A 158 10.28 -24.92 29.73
C SER A 158 11.44 -24.13 30.31
N ALA A 159 12.00 -23.24 29.51
CA ALA A 159 13.14 -22.41 29.91
C ALA A 159 13.00 -20.97 29.40
N ILE A 160 13.57 -20.01 30.17
CA ILE A 160 13.64 -18.59 29.84
C ILE A 160 15.04 -18.05 30.11
N GLY A 161 15.59 -17.26 29.19
CA GLY A 161 16.88 -16.57 29.40
C GLY A 161 17.80 -16.54 28.18
N ALA A 162 19.11 -16.52 28.43
CA ALA A 162 20.20 -16.53 27.44
C ALA A 162 20.02 -15.52 26.29
N ALA A 163 19.93 -14.24 26.62
CA ALA A 163 19.60 -13.16 25.67
C ALA A 163 20.81 -12.33 25.20
N ALA A 164 22.00 -12.89 25.21
CA ALA A 164 23.19 -12.16 24.71
C ALA A 164 23.06 -11.81 23.21
N PRO A 165 23.43 -10.59 22.83
CA PRO A 165 23.40 -10.19 21.42
C PRO A 165 24.56 -10.85 20.65
N ILE A 166 24.24 -11.46 19.50
CA ILE A 166 25.19 -12.05 18.56
C ILE A 166 24.96 -11.50 17.15
N LEU A 167 25.94 -11.65 16.27
CA LEU A 167 25.78 -11.36 14.85
C LEU A 167 24.84 -12.38 14.17
N PRO A 168 24.22 -12.05 13.02
CA PRO A 168 23.43 -13.02 12.25
C PRO A 168 24.22 -14.26 11.81
N THR A 169 25.55 -14.18 11.80
CA THR A 169 26.47 -15.30 11.52
C THR A 169 26.61 -16.26 12.70
N GLY A 170 26.08 -15.92 13.89
CA GLY A 170 26.27 -16.65 15.14
C GLY A 170 27.55 -16.27 15.91
N GLU A 171 28.35 -15.35 15.38
CA GLU A 171 29.58 -14.87 16.02
C GLU A 171 29.30 -13.77 17.06
N ASP A 172 30.21 -13.61 18.00
CA ASP A 172 30.16 -12.52 18.97
C ASP A 172 30.30 -11.15 18.29
N LEU A 173 29.62 -10.15 18.82
CA LEU A 173 29.79 -8.76 18.43
C LEU A 173 31.23 -8.28 18.76
N PRO A 174 31.81 -7.39 17.94
CA PRO A 174 33.03 -6.70 18.30
C PRO A 174 32.92 -6.03 19.69
N PRO A 175 33.99 -6.01 20.52
CA PRO A 175 33.90 -5.61 21.93
C PRO A 175 33.17 -4.31 22.18
N THR A 176 33.50 -3.23 21.47
CA THR A 176 32.85 -1.91 21.62
C THR A 176 31.40 -1.92 21.20
N ALA A 177 31.01 -2.65 20.13
CA ALA A 177 29.66 -2.79 19.68
C ALA A 177 28.83 -3.60 20.69
N ARG A 178 29.40 -4.68 21.22
CA ARG A 178 28.81 -5.52 22.26
C ARG A 178 28.50 -4.71 23.52
N GLU A 179 29.48 -3.95 24.01
CA GLU A 179 29.31 -3.12 25.21
C GLU A 179 28.21 -2.10 25.06
N LYS A 180 28.17 -1.36 23.95
CA LYS A 180 27.09 -0.41 23.65
C LYS A 180 25.72 -1.10 23.57
N THR A 181 25.65 -2.25 22.91
CA THR A 181 24.41 -3.02 22.76
C THR A 181 23.92 -3.51 24.10
N ILE A 182 24.77 -4.15 24.91
CA ILE A 182 24.41 -4.62 26.24
C ILE A 182 23.96 -3.46 27.12
N SER A 183 24.69 -2.33 27.13
CA SER A 183 24.31 -1.16 27.94
C SER A 183 22.92 -0.63 27.59
N TYR A 184 22.63 -0.45 26.29
CA TYR A 184 21.32 0.04 25.83
C TYR A 184 20.20 -0.93 26.19
N TRP A 185 20.37 -2.21 25.87
CA TRP A 185 19.37 -3.23 26.10
C TRP A 185 19.15 -3.52 27.59
N SER A 186 20.20 -3.52 28.40
CA SER A 186 20.08 -3.65 29.86
C SER A 186 19.19 -2.53 30.42
N ALA A 187 19.31 -1.30 29.93
CA ALA A 187 18.45 -0.21 30.37
C ALA A 187 16.98 -0.44 29.97
N LEU A 188 16.71 -0.90 28.73
CA LEU A 188 15.38 -1.23 28.26
C LEU A 188 14.76 -2.38 29.06
N ILE A 189 15.51 -3.46 29.28
CA ILE A 189 15.09 -4.63 30.06
C ILE A 189 14.73 -4.24 31.49
N ARG A 190 15.62 -3.49 32.17
CA ARG A 190 15.33 -3.02 33.54
C ARG A 190 14.07 -2.17 33.60
N SER A 191 13.88 -1.27 32.64
CA SER A 191 12.70 -0.41 32.61
C SER A 191 11.42 -1.21 32.38
N SER A 192 11.46 -2.19 31.46
CA SER A 192 10.31 -3.05 31.16
C SER A 192 9.97 -3.98 32.32
N ALA A 193 10.98 -4.63 32.91
CA ALA A 193 10.82 -5.48 34.07
C ALA A 193 10.25 -4.72 35.29
N ALA A 194 10.81 -3.55 35.58
CA ALA A 194 10.32 -2.71 36.70
C ALA A 194 8.87 -2.25 36.46
N ARG A 195 8.50 -1.90 35.26
CA ARG A 195 7.12 -1.50 34.89
C ARG A 195 6.11 -2.62 35.18
N ASN A 196 6.50 -3.86 34.90
CA ASN A 196 5.65 -5.04 35.04
C ASN A 196 5.86 -5.80 36.36
N ALA A 197 6.50 -5.17 37.36
CA ALA A 197 6.78 -5.71 38.69
C ALA A 197 7.69 -6.98 38.70
N HIS A 198 8.41 -7.25 37.61
CA HIS A 198 9.45 -8.30 37.56
C HIS A 198 10.76 -7.79 38.17
N ASN A 199 11.65 -8.71 38.53
CA ASN A 199 12.97 -8.35 39.08
C ASN A 199 13.90 -7.86 37.93
N PRO A 200 14.33 -6.57 37.92
CA PRO A 200 15.19 -6.03 36.86
C PRO A 200 16.56 -6.70 36.76
N ASP A 201 17.11 -7.17 37.89
CA ASP A 201 18.42 -7.82 37.94
C ASP A 201 18.41 -9.19 37.25
N ILE A 202 17.31 -9.94 37.37
CA ILE A 202 17.08 -11.19 36.63
C ILE A 202 17.02 -10.91 35.12
N GLY A 203 16.27 -9.89 34.71
CA GLY A 203 16.19 -9.50 33.30
C GLY A 203 17.55 -9.08 32.74
N GLU A 204 18.35 -8.31 33.48
CA GLU A 204 19.68 -7.90 33.05
C GLU A 204 20.64 -9.09 32.93
N ALA A 205 20.57 -10.07 33.83
CA ALA A 205 21.42 -11.25 33.82
C ALA A 205 21.12 -12.21 32.66
N PHE A 206 19.96 -12.13 32.03
CA PHE A 206 19.69 -12.86 30.78
C PHE A 206 20.57 -12.38 29.63
N MET A 207 20.98 -11.10 29.64
CA MET A 207 21.76 -10.50 28.55
C MET A 207 23.22 -10.27 28.93
N ASN A 208 23.51 -9.94 30.18
CA ASN A 208 24.84 -9.54 30.63
C ASN A 208 25.48 -10.62 31.52
N LYS A 209 26.44 -11.35 30.97
CA LYS A 209 27.17 -12.40 31.70
C LYS A 209 27.96 -11.88 32.89
N ASP A 210 28.29 -10.57 32.91
CA ASP A 210 29.07 -9.96 34.01
C ASP A 210 28.13 -9.45 35.14
N LYS A 211 26.82 -9.64 35.00
CA LYS A 211 25.84 -9.32 36.04
C LYS A 211 25.75 -10.45 37.06
N GLU A 212 26.13 -10.15 38.29
CA GLU A 212 25.84 -11.01 39.44
C GLU A 212 24.43 -10.68 39.94
N VAL A 213 23.64 -11.69 40.27
CA VAL A 213 22.31 -11.53 40.85
C VAL A 213 22.29 -12.06 42.29
N ARG A 214 21.99 -11.16 43.24
CA ARG A 214 21.78 -11.49 44.65
C ARG A 214 20.41 -11.00 45.10
N ILE A 215 19.74 -11.77 45.88
CA ILE A 215 18.48 -11.38 46.56
C ILE A 215 18.67 -11.59 48.03
N GLY A 216 18.84 -10.48 48.79
CA GLY A 216 19.34 -10.54 50.16
C GLY A 216 20.75 -11.13 50.18
N ASP A 217 21.01 -12.09 51.06
CA ASP A 217 22.32 -12.75 51.18
C ASP A 217 22.49 -13.92 50.23
N ARG A 218 21.44 -14.30 49.47
CA ARG A 218 21.48 -15.47 48.60
C ARG A 218 22.00 -15.09 47.23
N LEU A 219 23.04 -15.79 46.77
CA LEU A 219 23.51 -15.72 45.41
C LEU A 219 22.59 -16.56 44.51
N ILE A 220 21.95 -15.91 43.56
CA ILE A 220 21.06 -16.54 42.58
C ILE A 220 21.87 -16.91 41.32
N HIS A 221 22.71 -15.99 40.83
CA HIS A 221 23.50 -16.20 39.62
C HIS A 221 24.88 -15.56 39.75
N PRO A 222 25.96 -16.32 39.56
CA PRO A 222 27.30 -15.78 39.58
C PRO A 222 27.67 -15.05 38.27
N LYS A 223 28.73 -14.24 38.30
CA LYS A 223 29.30 -13.67 37.08
C LYS A 223 29.94 -14.75 36.21
N GLY A 224 30.06 -14.47 34.91
CA GLY A 224 30.78 -15.26 33.94
C GLY A 224 29.92 -16.09 32.99
N THR A 225 28.66 -16.27 33.30
CA THR A 225 27.70 -17.01 32.46
C THR A 225 26.42 -16.18 32.25
N LEU A 226 25.63 -16.53 31.25
CA LEU A 226 24.29 -15.96 31.07
C LEU A 226 23.29 -16.71 31.92
N LEU A 227 22.37 -15.99 32.54
CA LEU A 227 21.28 -16.59 33.29
C LEU A 227 20.30 -17.28 32.33
N THR A 228 19.89 -18.49 32.69
CA THR A 228 18.75 -19.20 32.14
C THR A 228 18.03 -19.87 33.30
N LEU A 229 16.72 -19.76 33.35
CA LEU A 229 15.89 -20.35 34.39
C LEU A 229 14.99 -21.43 33.78
N ASN A 230 14.88 -22.58 34.41
CA ASN A 230 13.80 -23.52 34.18
C ASN A 230 12.54 -23.13 34.98
N ALA A 231 11.44 -23.83 34.73
CA ALA A 231 10.15 -23.50 35.36
C ALA A 231 10.21 -23.52 36.91
N GLN A 232 10.92 -24.49 37.49
CA GLN A 232 11.01 -24.65 38.95
C GLN A 232 11.84 -23.53 39.60
N GLU A 233 12.96 -23.15 38.95
CA GLU A 233 13.80 -22.04 39.38
C GLU A 233 13.05 -20.70 39.29
N ALA A 234 12.27 -20.50 38.21
CA ALA A 234 11.57 -19.27 37.96
C ALA A 234 10.46 -18.97 38.98
N ILE A 235 9.79 -19.99 39.52
CA ILE A 235 8.72 -19.86 40.53
C ILE A 235 9.25 -19.85 41.98
N GLU A 236 10.54 -20.10 42.18
CA GLU A 236 11.13 -20.13 43.50
C GLU A 236 10.86 -18.82 44.24
N ARG A 237 10.35 -18.90 45.47
CA ARG A 237 10.02 -17.72 46.26
C ARG A 237 11.16 -17.34 47.19
N ILE A 238 11.62 -16.12 47.03
CA ILE A 238 12.62 -15.51 47.90
C ILE A 238 12.03 -14.25 48.55
N ASN A 239 12.04 -14.17 49.85
CA ASN A 239 11.39 -13.08 50.58
C ASN A 239 9.90 -12.91 50.25
N GLY A 240 9.20 -14.01 50.02
CA GLY A 240 7.77 -14.03 49.72
C GLY A 240 7.37 -13.71 48.26
N LYS A 241 8.31 -13.28 47.42
CA LYS A 241 8.07 -12.99 46.01
C LYS A 241 8.67 -14.08 45.11
N PRO A 242 8.01 -14.45 44.03
CA PRO A 242 8.61 -15.36 43.06
C PRO A 242 9.84 -14.72 42.41
N LEU A 243 10.81 -15.54 42.00
CA LEU A 243 12.04 -15.06 41.35
C LEU A 243 11.71 -14.37 40.05
N LEU A 244 10.80 -14.94 39.26
CA LEU A 244 10.37 -14.41 37.98
C LEU A 244 8.92 -14.78 37.61
N ALA A 245 8.56 -16.08 37.57
CA ALA A 245 7.27 -16.54 37.09
C ALA A 245 6.25 -16.68 38.24
N ASP A 246 5.00 -16.29 37.98
CA ASP A 246 3.90 -16.35 38.96
C ASP A 246 3.50 -17.80 39.26
N GLY A 247 3.70 -18.71 38.34
CA GLY A 247 3.38 -20.12 38.52
C GLY A 247 3.74 -21.02 37.34
N ILE A 248 3.57 -22.32 37.55
CA ILE A 248 3.64 -23.33 36.50
C ILE A 248 2.22 -23.67 36.07
N ALA A 249 2.01 -23.81 34.75
CA ALA A 249 0.75 -24.24 34.16
C ALA A 249 1.00 -25.29 33.08
N ASP A 250 0.17 -26.33 33.04
CA ASP A 250 0.30 -27.39 32.05
C ASP A 250 -0.27 -27.01 30.67
N SER A 251 -1.14 -26.01 30.67
CA SER A 251 -1.81 -25.51 29.46
C SER A 251 -2.32 -24.07 29.65
N ILE A 252 -2.75 -23.45 28.54
CA ILE A 252 -3.44 -22.15 28.59
C ILE A 252 -4.72 -22.21 29.44
N VAL A 253 -5.45 -23.32 29.36
CA VAL A 253 -6.66 -23.54 30.19
C VAL A 253 -6.31 -23.57 31.67
N ASP A 254 -5.27 -24.28 32.07
CA ASP A 254 -4.78 -24.32 33.45
C ASP A 254 -4.29 -22.95 33.93
N LEU A 255 -3.57 -22.20 33.04
CA LEU A 255 -3.19 -20.83 33.33
C LEU A 255 -4.40 -19.95 33.60
N THR A 256 -5.43 -20.00 32.74
CA THR A 256 -6.62 -19.16 32.91
C THR A 256 -7.35 -19.44 34.24
N GLN A 257 -7.41 -20.72 34.64
CA GLN A 257 -7.97 -21.12 35.92
C GLN A 257 -7.14 -20.59 37.11
N LYS A 258 -5.81 -20.76 37.08
CA LYS A 258 -4.89 -20.29 38.12
C LYS A 258 -4.85 -18.76 38.23
N ALA A 259 -4.95 -18.06 37.09
CA ALA A 259 -5.01 -16.62 37.04
C ALA A 259 -6.41 -16.03 37.35
N GLY A 260 -7.43 -16.88 37.48
CA GLY A 260 -8.82 -16.44 37.74
C GLY A 260 -9.46 -15.70 36.59
N LEU A 261 -8.97 -15.90 35.34
CA LEU A 261 -9.51 -15.29 34.14
C LEU A 261 -10.86 -15.90 33.78
N LYS A 262 -11.82 -15.03 33.44
CA LYS A 262 -13.18 -15.43 33.03
C LYS A 262 -13.36 -15.08 31.55
N GLY A 263 -14.16 -15.87 30.83
CA GLY A 263 -14.42 -15.69 29.40
C GLY A 263 -13.98 -16.90 28.59
N GLU A 264 -14.38 -16.92 27.34
CA GLU A 264 -13.95 -17.96 26.40
C GLU A 264 -12.51 -17.71 25.94
N ILE A 265 -11.78 -18.78 25.66
CA ILE A 265 -10.41 -18.70 25.19
C ILE A 265 -10.47 -18.69 23.65
N VAL A 266 -10.09 -17.56 23.07
CA VAL A 266 -10.06 -17.37 21.61
C VAL A 266 -8.62 -17.27 21.14
N SER A 267 -8.15 -18.26 20.36
CA SER A 267 -6.79 -18.27 19.84
C SER A 267 -6.74 -17.63 18.45
N LEU A 268 -5.97 -16.56 18.32
CA LEU A 268 -5.69 -15.93 17.01
C LEU A 268 -4.44 -16.59 16.40
N ASN A 269 -4.53 -16.92 15.11
CA ASN A 269 -3.40 -17.52 14.40
C ASN A 269 -2.80 -16.54 13.37
N PRO A 270 -1.47 -16.59 13.13
CA PRO A 270 -0.85 -15.89 12.02
C PRO A 270 -1.48 -16.34 10.69
N SER A 271 -1.83 -15.39 9.84
CA SER A 271 -2.51 -15.68 8.57
C SER A 271 -1.56 -15.97 7.41
N GLY A 272 -0.25 -15.82 7.62
CA GLY A 272 0.76 -15.88 6.56
C GLY A 272 0.84 -14.60 5.71
N PHE A 273 -0.19 -13.75 5.76
CA PHE A 273 -0.17 -12.45 5.08
C PHE A 273 0.77 -11.44 5.74
N GLU A 274 1.17 -11.67 6.98
CA GLU A 274 2.11 -10.83 7.71
C GLU A 274 3.48 -10.78 7.04
N HIS A 275 3.97 -11.89 6.51
CA HIS A 275 5.20 -11.93 5.72
C HIS A 275 5.05 -11.15 4.40
N LEU A 276 3.90 -11.34 3.72
CA LEU A 276 3.59 -10.59 2.50
C LEU A 276 3.49 -9.10 2.79
N ALA A 277 2.80 -8.70 3.88
CA ALA A 277 2.69 -7.32 4.31
C ALA A 277 4.06 -6.68 4.57
N PHE A 278 4.96 -7.39 5.23
CA PHE A 278 6.34 -6.94 5.47
C PHE A 278 7.05 -6.58 4.16
N TRP A 279 7.02 -7.48 3.16
CA TRP A 279 7.65 -7.21 1.87
C TRP A 279 7.00 -6.06 1.11
N ILE A 280 5.66 -5.99 1.11
CA ILE A 280 4.94 -4.92 0.43
C ILE A 280 5.23 -3.57 1.10
N THR A 281 5.25 -3.48 2.43
CA THR A 281 5.57 -2.23 3.14
C THR A 281 7.03 -1.82 2.96
N ALA A 282 7.96 -2.78 2.91
CA ALA A 282 9.36 -2.51 2.59
C ALA A 282 9.53 -1.93 1.18
N LEU A 283 8.68 -2.34 0.24
CA LEU A 283 8.66 -1.82 -1.13
C LEU A 283 7.83 -0.54 -1.30
N ALA A 284 7.26 0.02 -0.23
CA ALA A 284 6.38 1.19 -0.28
C ALA A 284 6.96 2.37 -1.10
N PRO A 285 8.24 2.78 -0.97
CA PRO A 285 8.79 3.86 -1.78
C PRO A 285 8.76 3.56 -3.29
N LEU A 286 9.02 2.31 -3.70
CA LEU A 286 8.96 1.88 -5.10
C LEU A 286 7.51 1.82 -5.61
N LEU A 287 6.57 1.36 -4.79
CA LEU A 287 5.15 1.36 -5.13
C LEU A 287 4.62 2.78 -5.30
N LEU A 288 4.99 3.71 -4.41
CA LEU A 288 4.65 5.13 -4.56
C LEU A 288 5.25 5.72 -5.83
N LEU A 289 6.53 5.45 -6.10
CA LEU A 289 7.20 5.87 -7.33
C LEU A 289 6.47 5.38 -8.58
N GLY A 290 6.17 4.09 -8.65
CA GLY A 290 5.44 3.47 -9.77
C GLY A 290 4.02 4.02 -9.91
N GLY A 291 3.32 4.22 -8.79
CA GLY A 291 1.99 4.81 -8.75
C GLY A 291 1.95 6.23 -9.31
N ILE A 292 2.85 7.10 -8.84
CA ILE A 292 2.94 8.51 -9.27
C ILE A 292 3.33 8.61 -10.75
N ILE A 293 4.35 7.86 -11.20
CA ILE A 293 4.79 7.87 -12.60
C ILE A 293 3.69 7.32 -13.52
N GLY A 294 3.05 6.21 -13.14
CA GLY A 294 1.96 5.63 -13.91
C GLY A 294 0.77 6.58 -14.06
N ALA A 295 0.37 7.25 -12.97
CA ALA A 295 -0.68 8.26 -12.98
C ALA A 295 -0.32 9.44 -13.89
N TYR A 296 0.91 9.94 -13.82
CA TYR A 296 1.39 11.01 -14.68
C TYR A 296 1.37 10.62 -16.17
N LEU A 297 1.85 9.41 -16.50
CA LEU A 297 1.87 8.94 -17.89
C LEU A 297 0.47 8.76 -18.46
N GLU A 298 -0.46 8.22 -17.67
CA GLU A 298 -1.88 8.10 -18.07
C GLU A 298 -2.51 9.46 -18.31
N PHE A 299 -2.18 10.44 -17.46
CA PHE A 299 -2.62 11.81 -17.64
C PHE A 299 -2.09 12.46 -18.93
N LYS A 300 -0.83 12.22 -19.26
CA LYS A 300 -0.17 12.79 -20.46
C LYS A 300 -0.59 12.10 -21.76
N ILE A 301 -0.90 10.81 -21.71
CA ILE A 301 -1.24 9.99 -22.87
C ILE A 301 -2.56 9.27 -22.56
N PRO A 302 -3.68 10.01 -22.51
CA PRO A 302 -4.97 9.42 -22.14
C PRO A 302 -5.37 8.38 -23.17
N GLY A 303 -5.77 7.18 -22.67
CA GLY A 303 -6.19 6.04 -23.49
C GLY A 303 -5.09 4.98 -23.71
N ALA A 304 -3.89 5.17 -23.17
CA ALA A 304 -2.88 4.12 -23.15
C ALA A 304 -3.25 2.95 -22.22
N SER A 305 -4.05 3.23 -21.18
CA SER A 305 -4.60 2.31 -20.16
C SER A 305 -3.56 1.57 -19.33
N LEU A 306 -2.46 1.12 -19.92
CA LEU A 306 -1.42 0.35 -19.23
C LEU A 306 -0.72 1.11 -18.10
N PRO A 307 -0.28 2.38 -18.26
CA PRO A 307 0.30 3.15 -17.17
C PRO A 307 -0.70 3.40 -16.03
N GLY A 308 -1.96 3.65 -16.36
CA GLY A 308 -3.04 3.83 -15.38
C GLY A 308 -3.32 2.55 -14.59
N ILE A 309 -3.33 1.39 -15.25
CA ILE A 309 -3.48 0.09 -14.58
C ILE A 309 -2.30 -0.17 -13.64
N ILE A 310 -1.06 0.08 -14.09
CA ILE A 310 0.14 -0.07 -13.25
C ILE A 310 0.04 0.85 -12.02
N SER A 311 -0.36 2.12 -12.21
CA SER A 311 -0.58 3.06 -11.13
C SER A 311 -1.59 2.54 -10.10
N ALA A 312 -2.75 2.06 -10.59
CA ALA A 312 -3.81 1.51 -9.73
C ALA A 312 -3.32 0.30 -8.94
N ILE A 313 -2.58 -0.62 -9.58
CA ILE A 313 -2.00 -1.80 -8.91
C ILE A 313 -0.98 -1.35 -7.85
N CYS A 314 -0.11 -0.40 -8.15
CA CYS A 314 0.89 0.11 -7.20
C CYS A 314 0.23 0.71 -5.95
N PHE A 315 -0.77 1.58 -6.10
CA PHE A 315 -1.49 2.15 -4.97
C PHE A 315 -2.33 1.10 -4.23
N ALA A 316 -2.97 0.16 -4.94
CA ALA A 316 -3.71 -0.93 -4.32
C ALA A 316 -2.81 -1.81 -3.45
N LEU A 317 -1.63 -2.19 -3.95
CA LEU A 317 -0.63 -2.95 -3.19
C LEU A 317 -0.10 -2.14 -2.00
N PHE A 318 0.17 -0.84 -2.20
CA PHE A 318 0.60 0.04 -1.11
C PHE A 318 -0.41 0.04 0.04
N PHE A 319 -1.69 0.31 -0.22
CA PHE A 319 -2.73 0.32 0.82
C PHE A 319 -2.99 -1.06 1.40
N LEU A 320 -2.96 -2.11 0.57
CA LEU A 320 -3.11 -3.50 1.05
C LEU A 320 -1.99 -3.87 2.04
N GLY A 321 -0.74 -3.55 1.71
CA GLY A 321 0.40 -3.84 2.59
C GLY A 321 0.27 -3.13 3.94
N HIS A 322 -0.07 -1.83 3.94
CA HIS A 322 -0.25 -1.06 5.17
C HIS A 322 -1.50 -1.47 5.95
N TYR A 323 -2.57 -1.91 5.27
CA TYR A 323 -3.74 -2.48 5.92
C TYR A 323 -3.43 -3.81 6.62
N LEU A 324 -2.74 -4.72 5.93
CA LEU A 324 -2.34 -6.01 6.51
C LEU A 324 -1.33 -5.85 7.65
N ALA A 325 -0.49 -4.81 7.57
CA ALA A 325 0.43 -4.43 8.64
C ALA A 325 -0.27 -3.81 9.87
N GLY A 326 -1.58 -3.55 9.80
CA GLY A 326 -2.35 -2.89 10.85
C GLY A 326 -2.11 -1.38 10.98
N LEU A 327 -1.36 -0.78 10.04
CA LEU A 327 -1.00 0.65 10.04
C LEU A 327 -2.12 1.53 9.46
N ALA A 328 -2.87 1.04 8.48
CA ALA A 328 -3.92 1.76 7.78
C ALA A 328 -5.28 1.07 7.95
N GLY A 329 -6.35 1.86 8.01
CA GLY A 329 -7.73 1.37 7.94
C GLY A 329 -8.40 1.77 6.61
N TRP A 330 -9.68 1.46 6.46
CA TRP A 330 -10.47 1.81 5.28
C TRP A 330 -10.67 3.33 5.10
N GLU A 331 -10.63 4.07 6.19
CA GLU A 331 -10.73 5.54 6.22
C GLU A 331 -9.65 6.20 5.38
N VAL A 332 -8.43 5.64 5.37
CA VAL A 332 -7.30 6.17 4.61
C VAL A 332 -7.49 5.94 3.11
N VAL A 333 -7.96 4.75 2.73
CA VAL A 333 -8.30 4.43 1.33
C VAL A 333 -9.43 5.33 0.83
N ALA A 334 -10.45 5.56 1.65
CA ALA A 334 -11.57 6.44 1.32
C ALA A 334 -11.11 7.89 1.13
N LEU A 335 -10.19 8.38 1.97
CA LEU A 335 -9.60 9.73 1.85
C LEU A 335 -8.81 9.88 0.55
N PHE A 336 -8.03 8.86 0.17
CA PHE A 336 -7.30 8.83 -1.10
C PHE A 336 -8.27 8.86 -2.30
N ALA A 337 -9.31 8.02 -2.25
CA ALA A 337 -10.33 7.95 -3.29
C ALA A 337 -11.08 9.29 -3.44
N LEU A 338 -11.42 9.96 -2.32
CA LEU A 338 -12.02 11.28 -2.33
C LEU A 338 -11.09 12.31 -3.01
N GLY A 339 -9.80 12.31 -2.66
CA GLY A 339 -8.81 13.17 -3.30
C GLY A 339 -8.73 12.92 -4.81
N MET A 340 -8.71 11.66 -5.22
CA MET A 340 -8.71 11.29 -6.64
C MET A 340 -9.98 11.77 -7.37
N VAL A 341 -11.15 11.62 -6.74
CA VAL A 341 -12.43 12.11 -7.30
C VAL A 341 -12.41 13.63 -7.50
N LEU A 342 -11.86 14.39 -6.54
CA LEU A 342 -11.74 15.84 -6.66
C LEU A 342 -10.83 16.25 -7.83
N VAL A 343 -9.68 15.58 -8.00
CA VAL A 343 -8.80 15.78 -9.16
C VAL A 343 -9.52 15.48 -10.46
N LEU A 344 -10.29 14.40 -10.52
CA LEU A 344 -11.08 14.05 -11.71
C LEU A 344 -12.20 15.08 -12.00
N ILE A 345 -12.88 15.58 -10.98
CA ILE A 345 -13.90 16.63 -11.11
C ILE A 345 -13.27 17.89 -11.70
N GLU A 346 -12.12 18.35 -11.17
CA GLU A 346 -11.38 19.50 -11.70
C GLU A 346 -11.08 19.32 -13.19
N MET A 347 -10.55 18.14 -13.55
CA MET A 347 -10.20 17.86 -14.95
C MET A 347 -11.41 17.83 -15.90
N LEU A 348 -12.54 17.23 -15.45
CA LEU A 348 -13.69 17.01 -16.32
C LEU A 348 -14.58 18.24 -16.47
N PHE A 349 -14.73 19.00 -15.38
CA PHE A 349 -15.73 20.09 -15.31
C PHE A 349 -15.09 21.48 -15.28
N PHE A 350 -13.90 21.63 -14.72
CA PHE A 350 -13.28 22.92 -14.42
C PHE A 350 -11.92 23.17 -15.09
N ALA A 351 -11.51 22.30 -16.02
CA ALA A 351 -10.16 22.18 -16.60
C ALA A 351 -9.44 23.50 -17.03
N HIS A 352 -10.11 24.65 -16.99
CA HIS A 352 -9.55 25.96 -17.33
C HIS A 352 -10.15 27.11 -16.51
N SER A 353 -11.01 26.85 -15.52
CA SER A 353 -11.68 27.91 -14.75
C SER A 353 -11.24 28.00 -13.31
N THR A 354 -10.93 26.88 -12.68
CA THR A 354 -10.42 26.82 -11.30
C THR A 354 -9.26 25.83 -11.21
N ILE A 355 -8.53 25.86 -10.12
CA ILE A 355 -7.48 24.87 -9.78
C ILE A 355 -7.70 24.30 -8.37
N VAL A 356 -8.79 24.75 -7.71
CA VAL A 356 -9.00 24.54 -6.28
C VAL A 356 -9.25 23.06 -5.97
N PHE A 357 -10.17 22.41 -6.70
CA PHE A 357 -10.48 20.99 -6.45
C PHE A 357 -9.29 20.08 -6.75
N GLY A 358 -8.49 20.42 -7.77
CA GLY A 358 -7.26 19.68 -8.09
C GLY A 358 -6.22 19.79 -6.98
N VAL A 359 -5.97 20.98 -6.47
CA VAL A 359 -5.01 21.22 -5.37
C VAL A 359 -5.48 20.52 -4.08
N VAL A 360 -6.75 20.69 -3.71
CA VAL A 360 -7.33 20.02 -2.53
C VAL A 360 -7.29 18.51 -2.71
N GLY A 361 -7.61 18.00 -3.89
CA GLY A 361 -7.57 16.58 -4.19
C GLY A 361 -6.17 15.98 -4.05
N VAL A 362 -5.15 16.64 -4.62
CA VAL A 362 -3.75 16.21 -4.47
C VAL A 362 -3.30 16.26 -3.01
N PHE A 363 -3.67 17.31 -2.28
CA PHE A 363 -3.37 17.43 -0.85
C PHE A 363 -3.98 16.27 -0.05
N LEU A 364 -5.25 15.92 -0.28
CA LEU A 364 -5.90 14.79 0.38
C LEU A 364 -5.25 13.46 0.03
N MET A 365 -4.84 13.26 -1.23
CA MET A 365 -4.11 12.05 -1.62
C MET A 365 -2.77 11.95 -0.89
N LEU A 366 -1.97 13.02 -0.85
CA LEU A 366 -0.68 13.02 -0.14
C LEU A 366 -0.86 12.85 1.37
N ALA A 367 -1.85 13.49 1.96
CA ALA A 367 -2.20 13.33 3.37
C ALA A 367 -2.60 11.88 3.69
N SER A 368 -3.38 11.26 2.81
CA SER A 368 -3.78 9.86 2.93
C SER A 368 -2.56 8.91 2.87
N LEU A 369 -1.67 9.10 1.88
CA LEU A 369 -0.46 8.28 1.75
C LEU A 369 0.44 8.41 2.98
N LEU A 370 0.63 9.65 3.46
CA LEU A 370 1.39 9.91 4.68
C LEU A 370 0.74 9.23 5.90
N TRP A 371 -0.58 9.39 6.03
CA TRP A 371 -1.32 8.82 7.16
C TRP A 371 -1.28 7.29 7.19
N ALA A 372 -1.30 6.64 6.01
CA ALA A 372 -1.16 5.19 5.88
C ALA A 372 0.18 4.66 6.40
N MET A 373 1.24 5.47 6.34
CA MET A 373 2.59 5.07 6.74
C MET A 373 2.91 5.35 8.21
N ILE A 374 2.03 6.07 8.93
CA ILE A 374 2.26 6.42 10.34
C ILE A 374 1.97 5.21 11.21
N ASP A 375 2.97 4.82 11.97
CA ASP A 375 2.86 3.78 12.98
C ASP A 375 2.22 4.34 14.25
N ARG A 376 0.98 3.93 14.54
CA ARG A 376 0.23 4.38 15.70
C ARG A 376 -0.21 3.20 16.55
N TYR A 377 0.05 3.31 17.82
CA TYR A 377 -0.44 2.34 18.80
C TYR A 377 -1.91 2.60 19.15
N PRO A 378 -2.72 1.55 19.39
CA PRO A 378 -4.07 1.70 19.88
C PRO A 378 -4.11 2.49 21.21
N GLY A 379 -4.77 3.66 21.20
CA GLY A 379 -4.88 4.53 22.39
C GLY A 379 -4.04 5.80 22.34
N GLU A 380 -3.18 5.98 21.34
CA GLU A 380 -2.50 7.27 21.14
C GLU A 380 -3.44 8.37 20.63
N THR A 381 -3.02 9.62 20.83
CA THR A 381 -3.76 10.79 20.38
C THR A 381 -3.94 10.78 18.87
N PHE A 382 -5.06 11.35 18.39
CA PHE A 382 -5.38 11.41 16.95
C PHE A 382 -4.26 12.05 16.14
N PHE A 383 -3.63 13.11 16.66
CA PHE A 383 -2.50 13.76 15.98
C PHE A 383 -1.18 13.09 16.34
N PRO A 384 -0.42 12.57 15.35
CA PRO A 384 0.85 11.92 15.59
C PRO A 384 1.91 12.92 16.08
N LYS A 385 2.75 12.48 17.00
CA LYS A 385 3.89 13.28 17.47
C LYS A 385 4.91 13.45 16.34
N GLY A 386 5.57 14.61 16.27
CA GLY A 386 6.48 14.95 15.15
C GLY A 386 7.56 13.90 14.85
N ARG A 387 8.01 13.16 15.86
CA ARG A 387 8.99 12.07 15.68
C ARG A 387 8.45 10.89 14.86
N MET A 388 7.14 10.60 14.94
CA MET A 388 6.49 9.53 14.17
C MET A 388 6.32 9.87 12.70
N LEU A 389 6.32 11.17 12.38
CA LEU A 389 6.19 11.66 11.01
C LEU A 389 7.52 11.64 10.23
N ALA A 390 8.66 11.59 10.90
CA ALA A 390 9.96 11.77 10.26
C ALA A 390 10.25 10.73 9.16
N VAL A 391 10.09 9.44 9.45
CA VAL A 391 10.34 8.35 8.47
C VAL A 391 9.30 8.34 7.35
N PRO A 392 7.97 8.40 7.62
CA PRO A 392 6.95 8.51 6.58
C PRO A 392 7.15 9.71 5.65
N LEU A 393 7.43 10.90 6.20
CA LEU A 393 7.70 12.11 5.41
C LEU A 393 8.94 11.96 4.54
N LEU A 394 10.02 11.39 5.08
CA LEU A 394 11.25 11.13 4.32
C LEU A 394 10.99 10.17 3.15
N ASN A 395 10.30 9.07 3.39
CA ASN A 395 9.97 8.09 2.36
C ASN A 395 9.08 8.69 1.26
N LEU A 396 8.05 9.44 1.64
CA LEU A 396 7.17 10.13 0.70
C LEU A 396 7.93 11.19 -0.10
N PHE A 397 8.79 11.96 0.56
CA PHE A 397 9.65 12.97 -0.09
C PHE A 397 10.61 12.32 -1.10
N ILE A 398 11.29 11.24 -0.72
CA ILE A 398 12.18 10.50 -1.63
C ILE A 398 11.40 9.97 -2.84
N ALA A 399 10.22 9.39 -2.63
CA ALA A 399 9.38 8.89 -3.70
C ALA A 399 8.94 10.00 -4.67
N ILE A 400 8.54 11.16 -4.15
CA ILE A 400 8.14 12.33 -4.95
C ILE A 400 9.33 12.88 -5.74
N VAL A 401 10.47 13.08 -5.10
CA VAL A 401 11.69 13.59 -5.77
C VAL A 401 12.14 12.62 -6.86
N ALA A 402 12.18 11.33 -6.57
CA ALA A 402 12.51 10.31 -7.56
C ALA A 402 11.49 10.30 -8.72
N ALA A 403 10.19 10.42 -8.43
CA ALA A 403 9.16 10.51 -9.46
C ALA A 403 9.36 11.74 -10.36
N VAL A 404 9.61 12.91 -9.79
CA VAL A 404 9.87 14.15 -10.54
C VAL A 404 11.09 14.00 -11.44
N LEU A 405 12.18 13.42 -10.95
CA LEU A 405 13.40 13.15 -11.75
C LEU A 405 13.12 12.19 -12.90
N VAL A 406 12.44 11.08 -12.63
CA VAL A 406 12.08 10.09 -13.68
C VAL A 406 11.12 10.72 -14.69
N ILE A 407 10.13 11.49 -14.24
CA ILE A 407 9.19 12.21 -15.12
C ILE A 407 9.94 13.22 -16.01
N ALA A 408 10.89 13.96 -15.46
CA ALA A 408 11.70 14.91 -16.23
C ALA A 408 12.55 14.20 -17.32
N ILE A 409 13.14 13.06 -16.97
CA ILE A 409 13.86 12.19 -17.91
C ILE A 409 12.92 11.66 -19.00
N LEU A 410 11.77 11.10 -18.59
CA LEU A 410 10.77 10.58 -19.51
C LEU A 410 10.23 11.69 -20.43
N ALA A 411 9.92 12.86 -19.91
CA ALA A 411 9.43 14.01 -20.70
C ALA A 411 10.43 14.42 -21.78
N ARG A 412 11.73 14.31 -21.49
CA ARG A 412 12.79 14.63 -22.47
C ARG A 412 13.01 13.53 -23.51
N PHE A 413 12.96 12.26 -23.13
CA PHE A 413 13.33 11.14 -23.98
C PHE A 413 12.14 10.41 -24.59
N LEU A 414 10.99 10.32 -23.91
CA LEU A 414 9.80 9.59 -24.33
C LEU A 414 9.28 10.01 -25.71
N PRO A 415 9.20 11.31 -26.07
CA PRO A 415 8.74 11.73 -27.41
C PRO A 415 9.59 11.21 -28.57
N ARG A 416 10.85 10.81 -28.30
CA ARG A 416 11.79 10.29 -29.28
C ARG A 416 11.69 8.78 -29.49
N THR A 417 10.92 8.08 -28.65
CA THR A 417 10.80 6.61 -28.69
C THR A 417 9.74 6.14 -29.67
N SER A 418 9.94 4.96 -30.25
CA SER A 418 8.97 4.29 -31.10
C SER A 418 7.68 3.90 -30.37
N LEU A 419 7.78 3.67 -29.05
CA LEU A 419 6.64 3.40 -28.16
C LEU A 419 5.69 4.61 -28.10
N TYR A 420 6.20 5.81 -27.85
CA TYR A 420 5.39 7.02 -27.84
C TYR A 420 4.65 7.25 -29.16
N ARG A 421 5.34 7.04 -30.29
CA ARG A 421 4.72 7.14 -31.61
C ARG A 421 3.59 6.13 -31.82
N ARG A 422 3.72 4.90 -31.34
CA ARG A 422 2.66 3.88 -31.43
C ARG A 422 1.43 4.26 -30.59
N PHE A 423 1.61 4.74 -29.36
CA PHE A 423 0.52 5.16 -28.49
C PHE A 423 -0.12 6.48 -28.94
N ALA A 424 0.66 7.46 -29.40
CA ALA A 424 0.15 8.71 -29.92
C ALA A 424 -0.67 8.53 -31.22
N LEU A 425 -0.32 7.56 -32.05
CA LEU A 425 -1.06 7.24 -33.29
C LEU A 425 -2.38 6.50 -33.01
N MET A 426 -2.50 5.77 -31.90
CA MET A 426 -3.77 5.14 -31.48
C MET A 426 -4.80 6.16 -31.01
N THR A 427 -4.37 7.33 -30.54
CA THR A 427 -5.25 8.41 -30.03
C THR A 427 -5.65 9.41 -31.11
N SER A 428 -5.01 9.41 -32.27
CA SER A 428 -5.31 10.30 -33.38
C SER A 428 -6.37 9.71 -34.31
N ASN A 429 -7.63 9.98 -33.94
CA ASN A 429 -8.80 10.03 -34.83
C ASN A 429 -9.42 8.72 -35.37
N PRO A 430 -10.56 8.25 -34.82
CA PRO A 430 -11.37 7.20 -35.44
C PRO A 430 -12.44 7.74 -36.44
N ARG A 431 -12.26 8.92 -37.02
CA ARG A 431 -13.23 9.50 -37.97
C ARG A 431 -12.61 9.91 -39.30
N GLY A 432 -12.18 8.94 -40.03
CA GLY A 432 -11.96 9.01 -41.45
C GLY A 432 -11.95 7.57 -41.99
N PRO A 433 -12.49 7.27 -43.17
CA PRO A 433 -12.32 5.94 -43.73
C PRO A 433 -10.82 5.72 -43.90
N SER A 434 -10.30 4.78 -43.11
CA SER A 434 -8.92 4.33 -43.17
C SER A 434 -8.71 3.70 -44.57
N LEU A 435 -8.16 4.43 -45.45
CA LEU A 435 -7.45 3.84 -46.60
C LEU A 435 -6.10 3.31 -46.05
N ALA A 436 -6.18 2.22 -45.28
CA ALA A 436 -5.03 1.42 -44.93
C ALA A 436 -4.49 0.82 -46.25
N GLY A 437 -3.39 1.37 -46.74
CA GLY A 437 -2.70 0.82 -47.89
C GLY A 437 -2.02 1.80 -48.83
N ALA A 438 -2.09 3.11 -48.60
CA ALA A 438 -1.36 4.04 -49.47
C ALA A 438 0.01 4.39 -48.85
N PRO A 439 1.13 4.06 -49.50
CA PRO A 439 2.44 4.49 -49.06
C PRO A 439 2.57 6.01 -49.16
N HIS A 440 3.19 6.64 -48.16
CA HIS A 440 3.54 8.07 -48.12
C HIS A 440 4.55 8.46 -49.22
N LYS A 441 4.15 8.36 -50.48
CA LYS A 441 4.90 8.84 -51.65
C LYS A 441 4.28 10.10 -52.29
N PHE A 442 3.35 10.78 -51.62
CA PHE A 442 2.57 11.87 -52.19
C PHE A 442 3.11 13.28 -51.95
N ALA A 443 4.19 13.46 -51.21
CA ALA A 443 4.70 14.82 -50.94
C ALA A 443 5.78 15.32 -51.94
N THR A 444 6.24 14.51 -52.87
CA THR A 444 7.45 14.89 -53.64
C THR A 444 7.30 14.82 -55.16
N ALA A 445 6.14 14.51 -55.71
CA ALA A 445 6.08 14.16 -57.13
C ALA A 445 5.17 15.01 -58.03
N LEU A 446 4.49 16.06 -57.52
CA LEU A 446 3.78 16.95 -58.46
C LEU A 446 4.33 18.38 -58.32
N SER A 447 5.30 18.73 -59.14
CA SER A 447 5.68 20.10 -59.40
C SER A 447 4.62 20.78 -60.26
N LEU A 448 3.43 21.07 -59.67
CA LEU A 448 2.44 21.92 -60.33
C LEU A 448 3.00 23.34 -60.35
N THR A 449 3.49 23.78 -61.52
CA THR A 449 3.92 25.12 -61.76
C THR A 449 2.75 25.96 -62.31
N SER A 450 2.82 27.29 -62.15
CA SER A 450 1.88 28.17 -62.81
C SER A 450 1.83 27.89 -64.30
N GLY A 451 0.63 27.80 -64.87
CA GLY A 451 0.39 27.42 -66.26
C GLY A 451 0.03 25.92 -66.45
N THR A 452 0.15 25.07 -65.44
CA THR A 452 -0.24 23.65 -65.57
C THR A 452 -1.75 23.52 -65.76
N GLN A 453 -2.15 22.83 -66.84
CA GLN A 453 -3.54 22.57 -67.16
C GLN A 453 -4.09 21.32 -66.46
N GLY A 454 -5.33 21.37 -66.04
CA GLY A 454 -6.05 20.29 -65.41
C GLY A 454 -7.57 20.38 -65.64
N THR A 455 -8.34 19.52 -64.99
CA THR A 455 -9.79 19.48 -65.12
C THR A 455 -10.45 19.46 -63.74
N ALA A 456 -11.41 20.30 -63.45
CA ALA A 456 -12.19 20.29 -62.22
C ALA A 456 -12.98 18.99 -62.13
N ILE A 457 -12.85 18.23 -61.05
CA ILE A 457 -13.62 17.00 -60.80
C ILE A 457 -14.90 17.33 -60.02
N THR A 458 -14.82 18.24 -59.08
CA THR A 458 -15.96 18.70 -58.31
C THR A 458 -16.25 20.17 -58.59
N ILE A 459 -17.42 20.65 -58.17
CA ILE A 459 -17.72 22.07 -58.15
C ILE A 459 -16.65 22.77 -57.32
N LEU A 460 -16.05 23.86 -57.85
CA LEU A 460 -15.12 24.71 -57.14
C LEU A 460 -15.89 25.97 -56.67
N ARG A 461 -16.05 26.12 -55.28
CA ARG A 461 -16.79 27.25 -54.66
C ARG A 461 -16.32 27.51 -53.23
N PRO A 462 -15.28 28.27 -52.99
CA PRO A 462 -14.10 28.50 -53.82
C PRO A 462 -13.18 27.28 -53.85
N SER A 463 -13.37 26.22 -53.01
CA SER A 463 -12.51 25.05 -52.96
C SER A 463 -13.20 23.82 -53.54
N GLY A 464 -12.40 22.90 -54.06
CA GLY A 464 -12.83 21.61 -54.56
C GLY A 464 -11.65 20.77 -55.07
N LYS A 465 -11.95 19.72 -55.86
CA LYS A 465 -10.94 18.78 -56.37
C LYS A 465 -10.77 18.92 -57.85
N ALA A 466 -9.53 18.91 -58.31
CA ALA A 466 -9.15 18.93 -59.70
C ALA A 466 -8.19 17.80 -60.03
N ARG A 467 -8.17 17.36 -61.30
CA ARG A 467 -7.28 16.34 -61.81
C ARG A 467 -6.22 17.01 -62.69
N PHE A 468 -4.97 16.77 -62.36
CA PHE A 468 -3.79 17.13 -63.12
C PHE A 468 -3.08 15.84 -63.53
N ALA A 469 -3.09 15.52 -64.81
CA ALA A 469 -2.65 14.22 -65.34
C ALA A 469 -3.38 13.06 -64.60
N ASN A 470 -2.65 12.21 -63.89
CA ASN A 470 -3.21 11.09 -63.12
C ASN A 470 -3.43 11.37 -61.63
N HIS A 471 -3.27 12.64 -61.20
CA HIS A 471 -3.36 12.98 -59.77
C HIS A 471 -4.52 13.91 -59.49
N VAL A 472 -5.23 13.60 -58.39
CA VAL A 472 -6.31 14.43 -57.86
C VAL A 472 -5.75 15.31 -56.75
N VAL A 473 -5.92 16.62 -56.89
CA VAL A 473 -5.38 17.64 -55.97
C VAL A 473 -6.52 18.53 -55.49
N ASP A 474 -6.47 18.96 -54.22
CA ASP A 474 -7.37 19.97 -53.70
C ASP A 474 -6.93 21.35 -54.20
N VAL A 475 -7.87 22.09 -54.79
CA VAL A 475 -7.61 23.37 -55.44
C VAL A 475 -8.60 24.45 -54.92
N VAL A 476 -8.21 25.69 -55.09
CA VAL A 476 -9.02 26.85 -54.65
C VAL A 476 -9.09 27.87 -55.81
N THR A 477 -10.26 28.43 -56.08
CA THR A 477 -10.44 29.54 -56.98
C THR A 477 -10.33 30.89 -56.28
N GLU A 478 -10.05 31.97 -56.99
CA GLU A 478 -10.03 33.35 -56.44
C GLU A 478 -11.45 33.96 -56.30
N GLY A 479 -12.47 33.11 -56.04
CA GLY A 479 -13.87 33.54 -55.90
C GLY A 479 -14.72 33.18 -57.12
N GLU A 480 -14.16 32.67 -58.15
CA GLU A 480 -14.87 32.20 -59.36
C GLU A 480 -15.56 30.84 -59.12
N PHE A 481 -16.81 30.73 -59.60
CA PHE A 481 -17.51 29.46 -59.62
C PHE A 481 -17.13 28.64 -60.87
N ILE A 482 -16.57 27.47 -60.71
CA ILE A 482 -16.18 26.59 -61.77
C ILE A 482 -16.95 25.27 -61.67
N ALA A 483 -17.70 24.90 -62.74
CA ALA A 483 -18.46 23.68 -62.81
C ALA A 483 -17.54 22.43 -62.93
N PRO A 484 -18.02 21.23 -62.57
CA PRO A 484 -17.27 20.00 -62.81
C PRO A 484 -16.96 19.82 -64.30
N GLN A 485 -15.86 19.12 -64.56
CA GLN A 485 -15.35 18.84 -65.91
C GLN A 485 -14.91 20.05 -66.74
N THR A 486 -14.83 21.22 -66.14
CA THR A 486 -14.29 22.43 -66.77
C THR A 486 -12.76 22.39 -66.79
N PRO A 487 -12.12 22.72 -67.95
CA PRO A 487 -10.67 22.90 -68.00
C PRO A 487 -10.23 24.06 -67.12
N ILE A 488 -9.15 23.85 -66.34
CA ILE A 488 -8.59 24.82 -65.41
C ILE A 488 -7.07 24.93 -65.57
N THR A 489 -6.54 26.08 -65.22
CA THR A 489 -5.10 26.35 -65.22
C THR A 489 -4.64 26.79 -63.82
N VAL A 490 -3.49 26.31 -63.34
CA VAL A 490 -2.86 26.75 -62.11
C VAL A 490 -2.34 28.18 -62.26
N ILE A 491 -2.77 29.08 -61.40
CA ILE A 491 -2.30 30.45 -61.39
C ILE A 491 -1.14 30.64 -60.42
N GLN A 492 -1.33 30.11 -59.20
CA GLN A 492 -0.38 30.28 -58.10
C GLN A 492 -0.35 29.05 -57.22
N ARG A 493 0.79 28.77 -56.63
CA ARG A 493 0.96 27.76 -55.61
C ARG A 493 1.71 28.28 -54.41
N ASP A 494 1.05 28.20 -53.21
CA ASP A 494 1.63 28.49 -51.93
C ASP A 494 1.63 27.24 -51.06
N GLY A 495 2.75 26.55 -50.99
CA GLY A 495 2.90 25.33 -50.26
C GLY A 495 1.93 24.21 -50.75
N MET A 496 0.90 23.91 -49.94
CA MET A 496 -0.17 22.93 -50.27
C MET A 496 -1.40 23.59 -50.93
N ARG A 497 -1.48 24.91 -50.98
CA ARG A 497 -2.60 25.62 -51.59
C ARG A 497 -2.30 25.85 -53.07
N VAL A 498 -3.14 25.23 -53.95
CA VAL A 498 -3.08 25.40 -55.38
C VAL A 498 -4.25 26.28 -55.85
N VAL A 499 -3.96 27.47 -56.37
CA VAL A 499 -4.96 28.39 -56.88
C VAL A 499 -5.10 28.18 -58.37
N VAL A 500 -6.37 28.06 -58.82
CA VAL A 500 -6.71 27.77 -60.22
C VAL A 500 -7.74 28.75 -60.78
N LYS A 501 -7.69 29.01 -62.07
CA LYS A 501 -8.73 29.70 -62.83
C LYS A 501 -9.23 28.84 -64.00
N ARG A 502 -10.37 29.22 -64.61
CA ARG A 502 -10.82 28.60 -65.82
C ARG A 502 -9.78 28.80 -66.93
N ALA A 503 -9.48 27.72 -67.68
CA ALA A 503 -8.60 27.84 -68.82
C ALA A 503 -9.30 28.66 -69.94
N GLU A 504 -8.63 29.70 -70.41
CA GLU A 504 -9.11 30.47 -71.59
C GLU A 504 -9.01 29.55 -72.78
N GLN A 505 -10.13 29.36 -73.50
CA GLN A 505 -10.13 28.67 -74.78
C GLN A 505 -9.42 29.61 -75.81
N VAL A 506 -8.30 29.14 -76.33
CA VAL A 506 -7.63 29.77 -77.51
C VAL A 506 -8.31 29.33 -78.74
#